data_2bc24792829db12f74cc04c7bb40d568
#
_entry.id   2bc24792829db12f74cc04c7bb40d568
#
_cell.length_a   1.000
_cell.length_b   1.000
_cell.length_c   1.000
_cell.angle_alpha   90.00
_cell.angle_beta   90.00
_cell.angle_gamma   90.00
#
_symmetry.space_group_name_H-M   'P 1'
#
loop_
_entity.id
_entity.type
_entity.pdbx_description
1 polymer ?
#
loop_
_entity_poly.entity_id
_entity_poly.type
_entity_poly.pdbx_seq_one_letter_code
_entity_poly.pdbx_strand_id
1 'polypeptide(L)'
;TKSLGDAENTQVIDTTKLAFGRYYKFDIPATIKATAKDGVDIENTASQTVHQYDPTKKSVEKPEKPTETRVVNIPTKVEFNFTKKLEGRQLKEGEFSFVLKDKDGNVIETVKNDAAGNIKFSALEFKRGEEGTYTYTVEEVKGTEAGVVYDKMVATVTVTVTKEGKVLTATSQLPEDTEFNNVVTPPSTPPTTPPTTPPTPPKPPKPLL
;
A
#
# COMPACT_ATOMS: atom_id res chain seq x y z
N THR A 1 22.95 -10.86 31.50
CA THR A 1 22.82 -10.68 30.03
C THR A 1 24.22 -10.50 29.48
N LYS A 2 24.69 -11.42 28.65
CA LYS A 2 25.94 -11.26 27.89
C LYS A 2 25.61 -10.75 26.50
N SER A 3 26.30 -9.71 26.03
CA SER A 3 26.23 -9.25 24.65
C SER A 3 26.94 -10.24 23.75
N LEU A 4 26.32 -10.65 22.67
CA LEU A 4 26.95 -11.44 21.61
C LEU A 4 27.81 -10.49 20.76
N GLY A 5 29.07 -10.83 20.55
CA GLY A 5 29.98 -10.03 19.71
C GLY A 5 29.62 -10.10 18.21
N ASP A 6 30.17 -9.17 17.44
CA ASP A 6 29.67 -8.84 16.09
C ASP A 6 29.97 -9.86 14.98
N ALA A 7 30.83 -10.83 15.12
CA ALA A 7 31.24 -11.65 13.97
C ALA A 7 31.11 -13.17 14.15
N GLU A 8 31.26 -13.65 15.33
CA GLU A 8 31.16 -15.09 15.63
C GLU A 8 30.29 -15.28 16.88
N ASN A 9 28.99 -15.27 16.71
CA ASN A 9 28.01 -15.41 17.76
C ASN A 9 28.09 -16.77 18.49
N THR A 10 29.29 -17.11 18.94
CA THR A 10 29.58 -18.34 19.68
C THR A 10 29.64 -18.04 21.17
N GLN A 11 28.79 -18.68 21.93
CA GLN A 11 28.82 -18.65 23.39
C GLN A 11 29.28 -20.00 23.92
N VAL A 12 30.32 -19.99 24.73
CA VAL A 12 30.73 -21.17 25.50
C VAL A 12 30.01 -21.18 26.84
N ILE A 13 29.27 -22.25 27.10
CA ILE A 13 28.47 -22.40 28.30
C ILE A 13 29.02 -23.57 29.11
N ASP A 14 29.39 -23.28 30.34
CA ASP A 14 29.78 -24.31 31.29
C ASP A 14 28.49 -24.98 31.83
N THR A 15 28.25 -26.19 31.34
CA THR A 15 27.08 -26.98 31.77
C THR A 15 27.35 -27.82 33.00
N THR A 16 28.56 -27.83 33.55
CA THR A 16 28.89 -28.59 34.78
C THR A 16 28.12 -28.13 36.01
N LYS A 17 27.65 -26.88 35.99
CA LYS A 17 26.82 -26.25 37.00
C LYS A 17 25.32 -26.43 36.79
N LEU A 18 24.91 -27.13 35.74
CA LEU A 18 23.51 -27.34 35.43
C LEU A 18 22.99 -28.56 36.20
N ALA A 19 22.05 -28.36 37.11
CA ALA A 19 21.43 -29.45 37.86
C ALA A 19 20.59 -30.33 36.92
N PHE A 20 20.47 -31.60 37.26
CA PHE A 20 19.67 -32.56 36.49
C PHE A 20 18.23 -32.08 36.32
N GLY A 21 17.69 -32.22 35.11
CA GLY A 21 16.34 -31.75 34.74
C GLY A 21 16.23 -30.24 34.50
N ARG A 22 17.34 -29.52 34.50
CA ARG A 22 17.39 -28.10 34.18
C ARG A 22 17.91 -27.89 32.75
N TYR A 23 17.60 -26.73 32.16
CA TYR A 23 18.09 -26.31 30.87
C TYR A 23 18.43 -24.82 30.85
N TYR A 24 19.31 -24.44 29.96
CA TYR A 24 19.52 -23.02 29.64
C TYR A 24 18.57 -22.59 28.55
N LYS A 25 17.91 -21.47 28.74
CA LYS A 25 17.12 -20.77 27.71
C LYS A 25 17.86 -19.52 27.29
N PHE A 26 18.01 -19.34 25.99
CA PHE A 26 18.58 -18.15 25.40
C PHE A 26 17.50 -17.43 24.64
N ASP A 27 17.21 -16.19 25.04
CA ASP A 27 16.35 -15.28 24.28
C ASP A 27 17.28 -14.28 23.58
N ILE A 28 17.36 -14.36 22.26
CA ILE A 28 18.17 -13.47 21.44
C ILE A 28 17.22 -12.48 20.78
N PRO A 29 17.09 -11.26 21.29
CA PRO A 29 16.28 -10.25 20.64
C PRO A 29 16.93 -9.86 19.31
N ALA A 30 16.14 -9.86 18.24
CA ALA A 30 16.57 -9.43 16.93
C ALA A 30 15.54 -8.46 16.33
N THR A 31 16.03 -7.46 15.62
CA THR A 31 15.19 -6.50 14.91
C THR A 31 15.42 -6.65 13.40
N ILE A 32 14.34 -6.67 12.65
CA ILE A 32 14.40 -6.67 11.18
C ILE A 32 15.00 -5.32 10.75
N LYS A 33 16.12 -5.35 10.02
CA LYS A 33 16.74 -4.13 9.51
C LYS A 33 15.83 -3.47 8.46
N ALA A 34 15.84 -2.14 8.41
CA ALA A 34 15.11 -1.37 7.39
C ALA A 34 15.57 -1.68 5.95
N THR A 35 16.75 -2.29 5.78
CA THR A 35 17.28 -2.74 4.50
C THR A 35 16.83 -4.14 4.08
N ALA A 36 16.01 -4.82 4.90
CA ALA A 36 15.43 -6.10 4.51
C ALA A 36 14.54 -5.89 3.28
N LYS A 37 14.70 -6.77 2.28
CA LYS A 37 13.92 -6.70 1.05
C LYS A 37 12.51 -7.25 1.30
N ASP A 38 11.51 -6.56 0.81
CA ASP A 38 10.13 -7.04 0.84
C ASP A 38 10.00 -8.40 0.14
N GLY A 39 9.17 -9.26 0.68
CA GLY A 39 8.91 -10.59 0.16
C GLY A 39 10.04 -11.61 0.32
N VAL A 40 11.21 -11.23 0.82
CA VAL A 40 12.35 -12.16 0.98
C VAL A 40 12.43 -12.66 2.41
N ASP A 41 12.37 -13.97 2.58
CA ASP A 41 12.49 -14.59 3.91
C ASP A 41 13.86 -14.40 4.52
N ILE A 42 13.88 -14.13 5.81
CA ILE A 42 15.10 -14.12 6.62
C ILE A 42 15.19 -15.44 7.37
N GLU A 43 16.23 -16.20 7.09
CA GLU A 43 16.54 -17.43 7.83
C GLU A 43 17.54 -17.15 8.93
N ASN A 44 17.24 -17.64 10.11
CA ASN A 44 18.16 -17.66 11.24
C ASN A 44 18.37 -19.09 11.69
N THR A 45 19.60 -19.57 11.60
CA THR A 45 19.97 -20.94 11.95
C THR A 45 20.83 -20.92 13.21
N ALA A 46 20.37 -21.65 14.22
CA ALA A 46 21.15 -21.89 15.43
C ALA A 46 21.70 -23.32 15.40
N SER A 47 23.00 -23.46 15.57
CA SER A 47 23.66 -24.75 15.71
C SER A 47 24.24 -24.89 17.13
N GLN A 48 24.23 -26.08 17.65
CA GLN A 48 24.80 -26.41 18.95
C GLN A 48 25.89 -27.45 18.80
N THR A 49 27.07 -27.17 19.33
CA THR A 49 28.14 -28.17 19.49
C THR A 49 28.25 -28.48 20.97
N VAL A 50 28.14 -29.77 21.33
CA VAL A 50 28.31 -30.23 22.69
C VAL A 50 29.63 -30.97 22.77
N HIS A 51 30.41 -30.61 23.77
CA HIS A 51 31.65 -31.32 24.14
C HIS A 51 31.39 -32.03 25.45
N GLN A 52 31.31 -33.36 25.43
CA GLN A 52 31.06 -34.17 26.60
C GLN A 52 32.30 -35.03 26.88
N TYR A 53 32.87 -34.88 28.04
CA TYR A 53 33.97 -35.76 28.48
C TYR A 53 33.41 -37.12 28.92
N ASP A 54 33.89 -38.19 28.28
CA ASP A 54 33.62 -39.57 28.70
C ASP A 54 34.77 -40.06 29.59
N PRO A 55 34.56 -40.19 30.89
CA PRO A 55 35.61 -40.59 31.81
C PRO A 55 36.06 -42.03 31.61
N THR A 56 35.22 -42.90 31.03
CA THR A 56 35.58 -44.29 30.73
C THR A 56 36.52 -44.38 29.54
N LYS A 57 36.28 -43.61 28.51
CA LYS A 57 37.12 -43.53 27.27
C LYS A 57 38.24 -42.50 27.38
N LYS A 58 38.20 -41.68 28.45
CA LYS A 58 39.12 -40.52 28.62
C LYS A 58 39.20 -39.61 27.39
N SER A 59 38.09 -39.46 26.72
CA SER A 59 37.99 -38.69 25.49
C SER A 59 36.82 -37.71 25.53
N VAL A 60 36.90 -36.66 24.68
CA VAL A 60 35.81 -35.73 24.48
C VAL A 60 34.95 -36.24 23.31
N GLU A 61 33.73 -36.56 23.55
CA GLU A 61 32.76 -36.92 22.51
C GLU A 61 32.00 -35.67 22.08
N LYS A 62 31.67 -35.65 20.78
CA LYS A 62 30.86 -34.59 20.16
C LYS A 62 29.59 -35.23 19.60
N PRO A 63 28.61 -35.54 20.44
CA PRO A 63 27.35 -36.09 19.95
C PRO A 63 26.68 -35.10 18.99
N GLU A 64 26.09 -35.63 17.94
CA GLU A 64 25.29 -34.85 17.02
C GLU A 64 24.14 -34.15 17.73
N LYS A 65 23.93 -32.89 17.45
CA LYS A 65 22.83 -32.10 17.98
C LYS A 65 22.03 -31.48 16.86
N PRO A 66 20.72 -31.39 17.03
CA PRO A 66 19.88 -30.81 16.00
C PRO A 66 20.25 -29.34 15.75
N THR A 67 20.20 -28.96 14.49
CA THR A 67 20.24 -27.55 14.06
C THR A 67 18.80 -27.07 13.97
N GLU A 68 18.49 -25.96 14.60
CA GLU A 68 17.19 -25.33 14.51
C GLU A 68 17.29 -24.11 13.58
N THR A 69 16.45 -24.10 12.56
CA THR A 69 16.31 -22.96 11.65
C THR A 69 14.95 -22.30 11.87
N ARG A 70 14.96 -21.02 12.11
CA ARG A 70 13.75 -20.21 12.17
C ARG A 70 13.69 -19.29 10.97
N VAL A 71 12.52 -19.23 10.36
CA VAL A 71 12.25 -18.39 9.19
C VAL A 71 11.35 -17.25 9.61
N VAL A 72 11.77 -16.03 9.29
CA VAL A 72 10.91 -14.84 9.38
C VAL A 72 10.44 -14.50 7.98
N ASN A 73 9.14 -14.59 7.76
CA ASN A 73 8.51 -14.26 6.49
C ASN A 73 8.31 -12.74 6.41
N ILE A 74 8.90 -12.12 5.41
CA ILE A 74 8.72 -10.70 5.13
C ILE A 74 7.58 -10.56 4.11
N PRO A 75 6.53 -9.75 4.39
CA PRO A 75 5.49 -9.47 3.41
C PRO A 75 6.04 -8.83 2.15
N THR A 76 5.41 -9.09 1.02
CA THR A 76 5.63 -8.29 -0.20
C THR A 76 4.62 -7.18 -0.29
N LYS A 77 4.96 -6.09 -0.98
CA LYS A 77 4.12 -4.91 -1.15
C LYS A 77 3.94 -4.58 -2.61
N VAL A 78 2.79 -4.03 -2.94
CA VAL A 78 2.51 -3.48 -4.26
C VAL A 78 1.82 -2.13 -4.11
N GLU A 79 2.27 -1.16 -4.88
CA GLU A 79 1.69 0.18 -4.98
C GLU A 79 1.18 0.40 -6.40
N PHE A 80 0.13 1.21 -6.51
CA PHE A 80 -0.36 1.71 -7.78
C PHE A 80 -0.92 3.12 -7.58
N ASN A 81 -0.74 3.95 -8.59
CA ASN A 81 -1.11 5.36 -8.53
C ASN A 81 -2.03 5.69 -9.71
N PHE A 82 -2.91 6.64 -9.46
CA PHE A 82 -3.79 7.24 -10.45
C PHE A 82 -3.58 8.75 -10.47
N THR A 83 -4.15 9.41 -11.46
CA THR A 83 -4.10 10.86 -11.57
C THR A 83 -5.49 11.46 -11.68
N LYS A 84 -5.61 12.71 -11.24
CA LYS A 84 -6.82 13.53 -11.36
C LYS A 84 -6.53 14.75 -12.21
N LYS A 85 -7.38 14.99 -13.21
CA LYS A 85 -7.40 16.20 -13.99
C LYS A 85 -8.74 16.91 -13.86
N LEU A 86 -8.71 18.23 -13.81
CA LEU A 86 -9.90 19.07 -13.79
C LEU A 86 -9.80 20.07 -14.95
N GLU A 87 -10.76 20.04 -15.86
CA GLU A 87 -10.88 21.02 -16.93
C GLU A 87 -11.79 22.18 -16.52
N GLY A 88 -11.48 23.37 -17.01
CA GLY A 88 -12.29 24.60 -16.78
C GLY A 88 -11.82 25.46 -15.62
N ARG A 89 -11.11 24.92 -14.63
CA ARG A 89 -10.42 25.65 -13.57
C ARG A 89 -9.26 24.87 -12.97
N GLN A 90 -8.48 25.53 -12.13
CA GLN A 90 -7.38 24.88 -11.43
C GLN A 90 -7.89 23.88 -10.39
N LEU A 91 -7.28 22.69 -10.38
CA LEU A 91 -7.48 21.66 -9.36
C LEU A 91 -6.89 22.11 -8.03
N LYS A 92 -7.58 21.79 -6.94
CA LYS A 92 -7.12 22.04 -5.57
C LYS A 92 -6.80 20.73 -4.86
N GLU A 93 -5.89 20.80 -3.89
CA GLU A 93 -5.60 19.68 -3.00
C GLU A 93 -6.85 19.26 -2.22
N GLY A 94 -7.08 17.96 -2.13
CA GLY A 94 -8.15 17.37 -1.33
C GLY A 94 -9.56 17.60 -1.86
N GLU A 95 -9.69 18.04 -3.12
CA GLU A 95 -10.97 18.43 -3.70
C GLU A 95 -11.85 17.24 -4.07
N PHE A 96 -11.26 16.20 -4.64
CA PHE A 96 -11.96 14.99 -5.04
C PHE A 96 -11.50 13.79 -4.22
N SER A 97 -12.42 12.86 -3.98
CA SER A 97 -12.17 11.64 -3.20
C SER A 97 -12.25 10.41 -4.10
N PHE A 98 -11.41 9.43 -3.82
CA PHE A 98 -11.31 8.18 -4.57
C PHE A 98 -11.36 7.01 -3.61
N VAL A 99 -12.05 5.95 -3.99
CA VAL A 99 -12.18 4.74 -3.20
C VAL A 99 -11.51 3.57 -3.91
N LEU A 100 -10.76 2.81 -3.13
CA LEU A 100 -10.26 1.50 -3.51
C LEU A 100 -11.18 0.45 -2.92
N LYS A 101 -11.67 -0.47 -3.75
CA LYS A 101 -12.57 -1.55 -3.34
C LYS A 101 -11.98 -2.91 -3.71
N ASP A 102 -12.34 -3.93 -2.91
CA ASP A 102 -12.06 -5.31 -3.25
C ASP A 102 -13.05 -5.86 -4.31
N LYS A 103 -12.87 -7.13 -4.69
CA LYS A 103 -13.73 -7.83 -5.65
C LYS A 103 -15.21 -7.93 -5.23
N ASP A 104 -15.49 -7.83 -3.93
CA ASP A 104 -16.83 -7.92 -3.34
C ASP A 104 -17.47 -6.54 -3.17
N GLY A 105 -16.76 -5.46 -3.55
CA GLY A 105 -17.22 -4.08 -3.45
C GLY A 105 -16.99 -3.43 -2.09
N ASN A 106 -16.29 -4.10 -1.17
CA ASN A 106 -15.95 -3.51 0.12
C ASN A 106 -14.88 -2.45 -0.05
N VAL A 107 -15.07 -1.29 0.60
CA VAL A 107 -14.09 -0.21 0.58
C VAL A 107 -12.89 -0.58 1.45
N ILE A 108 -11.71 -0.61 0.84
CA ILE A 108 -10.42 -0.85 1.52
C ILE A 108 -9.86 0.48 2.02
N GLU A 109 -9.84 1.50 1.15
CA GLU A 109 -9.28 2.81 1.47
C GLU A 109 -9.99 3.90 0.69
N THR A 110 -10.03 5.10 1.28
CA THR A 110 -10.49 6.33 0.62
C THR A 110 -9.40 7.37 0.72
N VAL A 111 -8.98 7.90 -0.41
CA VAL A 111 -7.94 8.93 -0.52
C VAL A 111 -8.44 10.15 -1.28
N LYS A 112 -7.68 11.23 -1.24
CA LYS A 112 -7.93 12.45 -1.98
C LYS A 112 -6.76 12.78 -2.89
N ASN A 113 -7.02 13.56 -3.94
CA ASN A 113 -5.98 14.07 -4.81
C ASN A 113 -5.08 15.08 -4.07
N ASP A 114 -3.80 15.10 -4.41
CA ASP A 114 -2.92 16.22 -4.06
C ASP A 114 -3.11 17.40 -5.02
N ALA A 115 -2.39 18.50 -4.78
CA ALA A 115 -2.46 19.71 -5.62
C ALA A 115 -1.97 19.49 -7.06
N ALA A 116 -1.13 18.49 -7.29
CA ALA A 116 -0.62 18.10 -8.60
C ALA A 116 -1.54 17.09 -9.32
N GLY A 117 -2.60 16.63 -8.66
CA GLY A 117 -3.53 15.65 -9.18
C GLY A 117 -3.14 14.19 -8.90
N ASN A 118 -2.11 13.93 -8.09
CA ASN A 118 -1.78 12.54 -7.77
C ASN A 118 -2.80 11.96 -6.79
N ILE A 119 -3.19 10.71 -7.06
CA ILE A 119 -4.05 9.88 -6.22
C ILE A 119 -3.19 8.72 -5.74
N LYS A 120 -2.83 8.70 -4.46
CA LYS A 120 -1.94 7.69 -3.87
C LYS A 120 -2.67 6.89 -2.82
N PHE A 121 -2.78 5.60 -3.03
CA PHE A 121 -3.26 4.65 -2.04
C PHE A 121 -2.08 4.07 -1.23
N SER A 122 -2.37 3.58 -0.03
CA SER A 122 -1.41 2.83 0.75
C SER A 122 -1.00 1.55 0.03
N ALA A 123 0.24 1.11 0.22
CA ALA A 123 0.70 -0.14 -0.34
C ALA A 123 -0.15 -1.32 0.17
N LEU A 124 -0.57 -2.19 -0.72
CA LEU A 124 -1.20 -3.45 -0.36
C LEU A 124 -0.11 -4.46 0.02
N GLU A 125 -0.25 -5.08 1.18
CA GLU A 125 0.69 -6.06 1.70
C GLU A 125 0.13 -7.47 1.56
N PHE A 126 1.00 -8.40 1.12
CA PHE A 126 0.67 -9.81 0.99
C PHE A 126 1.70 -10.66 1.73
N LYS A 127 1.21 -11.67 2.43
CA LYS A 127 2.00 -12.62 3.21
C LYS A 127 2.08 -13.96 2.50
N ARG A 128 2.98 -14.82 2.96
CA ARG A 128 2.99 -16.20 2.51
C ARG A 128 1.68 -16.91 2.83
N GLY A 129 1.19 -17.69 1.85
CA GLY A 129 -0.12 -18.33 1.87
C GLY A 129 -1.22 -17.49 1.23
N GLU A 130 -0.88 -16.26 0.79
CA GLU A 130 -1.78 -15.36 0.06
C GLU A 130 -1.37 -15.27 -1.43
N GLU A 131 -0.73 -16.32 -1.96
CA GLU A 131 -0.43 -16.41 -3.39
C GLU A 131 -1.74 -16.54 -4.18
N GLY A 132 -1.84 -15.81 -5.29
CA GLY A 132 -3.05 -15.80 -6.12
C GLY A 132 -3.21 -14.52 -6.92
N THR A 133 -4.40 -14.38 -7.51
CA THR A 133 -4.79 -13.20 -8.29
C THR A 133 -5.92 -12.48 -7.58
N TYR A 134 -5.76 -11.18 -7.39
CA TYR A 134 -6.70 -10.29 -6.71
C TYR A 134 -7.15 -9.21 -7.66
N THR A 135 -8.42 -8.89 -7.64
CA THR A 135 -9.00 -7.81 -8.44
C THR A 135 -9.49 -6.71 -7.52
N TYR A 136 -9.12 -5.49 -7.85
CA TYR A 136 -9.52 -4.28 -7.15
C TYR A 136 -10.15 -3.31 -8.15
N THR A 137 -10.98 -2.40 -7.65
CA THR A 137 -11.51 -1.28 -8.44
C THR A 137 -11.20 0.03 -7.76
N VAL A 138 -10.89 1.04 -8.57
CA VAL A 138 -10.74 2.43 -8.14
C VAL A 138 -11.79 3.27 -8.83
N GLU A 139 -12.51 4.06 -8.06
CA GLU A 139 -13.59 4.91 -8.51
C GLU A 139 -13.50 6.29 -7.87
N GLU A 140 -13.92 7.33 -8.59
CA GLU A 140 -14.13 8.63 -8.00
C GLU A 140 -15.45 8.66 -7.21
N VAL A 141 -15.42 9.21 -6.01
CA VAL A 141 -16.64 9.45 -5.22
C VAL A 141 -17.36 10.64 -5.81
N LYS A 142 -18.54 10.39 -6.38
CA LYS A 142 -19.35 11.46 -6.94
C LYS A 142 -19.72 12.49 -5.87
N GLY A 143 -19.28 13.73 -6.06
CA GLY A 143 -19.64 14.87 -5.21
C GLY A 143 -20.96 15.54 -5.63
N THR A 144 -21.23 16.68 -4.99
CA THR A 144 -22.44 17.47 -5.19
C THR A 144 -22.17 18.90 -5.69
N GLU A 145 -20.92 19.21 -6.09
CA GLU A 145 -20.56 20.54 -6.57
C GLU A 145 -21.30 20.86 -7.87
N ALA A 146 -22.02 21.98 -7.87
CA ALA A 146 -22.79 22.42 -9.04
C ALA A 146 -21.83 22.82 -10.18
N GLY A 147 -22.17 22.41 -11.40
CA GLY A 147 -21.36 22.69 -12.59
C GLY A 147 -20.17 21.75 -12.78
N VAL A 148 -19.93 20.79 -11.89
CA VAL A 148 -18.91 19.77 -12.09
C VAL A 148 -19.52 18.50 -12.68
N VAL A 149 -18.98 18.09 -13.81
CA VAL A 149 -19.24 16.78 -14.41
C VAL A 149 -18.15 15.83 -13.91
N TYR A 150 -18.55 14.89 -13.06
CA TYR A 150 -17.64 13.90 -12.47
C TYR A 150 -17.35 12.75 -13.43
N ASP A 151 -16.14 12.24 -13.38
CA ASP A 151 -15.76 11.04 -14.11
C ASP A 151 -16.58 9.83 -13.62
N LYS A 152 -16.87 8.93 -14.54
CA LYS A 152 -17.59 7.68 -14.27
C LYS A 152 -16.70 6.46 -14.45
N MET A 153 -15.41 6.66 -14.63
CA MET A 153 -14.45 5.57 -14.79
C MET A 153 -14.45 4.68 -13.58
N VAL A 154 -14.44 3.38 -13.84
CA VAL A 154 -14.16 2.32 -12.85
C VAL A 154 -12.89 1.65 -13.31
N ALA A 155 -11.78 2.02 -12.70
CA ALA A 155 -10.47 1.48 -13.04
C ALA A 155 -10.25 0.14 -12.36
N THR A 156 -10.06 -0.91 -13.13
CA THR A 156 -9.80 -2.27 -12.61
C THR A 156 -8.30 -2.51 -12.52
N VAL A 157 -7.83 -2.87 -11.33
CA VAL A 157 -6.44 -3.25 -11.05
C VAL A 157 -6.38 -4.73 -10.72
N THR A 158 -5.52 -5.46 -11.40
CA THR A 158 -5.24 -6.88 -11.10
C THR A 158 -3.89 -6.98 -10.40
N VAL A 159 -3.87 -7.58 -9.22
CA VAL A 159 -2.63 -7.88 -8.48
C VAL A 159 -2.39 -9.38 -8.51
N THR A 160 -1.20 -9.77 -8.95
CA THR A 160 -0.77 -11.18 -8.96
C THR A 160 0.34 -11.37 -7.94
N VAL A 161 0.11 -12.29 -7.00
CA VAL A 161 1.07 -12.66 -5.96
C VAL A 161 1.61 -14.05 -6.27
N THR A 162 2.92 -14.15 -6.46
CA THR A 162 3.61 -15.40 -6.79
C THR A 162 4.71 -15.68 -5.78
N LYS A 163 5.03 -16.96 -5.64
CA LYS A 163 6.10 -17.42 -4.77
C LYS A 163 7.09 -18.28 -5.57
N GLU A 164 8.34 -17.89 -5.54
CA GLU A 164 9.45 -18.66 -6.09
C GLU A 164 10.48 -18.92 -5.00
N GLY A 165 10.56 -20.17 -4.55
CA GLY A 165 11.45 -20.54 -3.44
C GLY A 165 11.17 -19.75 -2.16
N LYS A 166 12.12 -18.88 -1.79
CA LYS A 166 12.06 -18.02 -0.60
C LYS A 166 11.53 -16.61 -0.89
N VAL A 167 11.21 -16.31 -2.15
CA VAL A 167 10.79 -14.99 -2.59
C VAL A 167 9.30 -14.98 -2.88
N LEU A 168 8.58 -14.06 -2.24
CA LEU A 168 7.20 -13.71 -2.51
C LEU A 168 7.19 -12.38 -3.29
N THR A 169 6.50 -12.33 -4.40
CA THR A 169 6.43 -11.15 -5.26
C THR A 169 4.99 -10.79 -5.54
N ALA A 170 4.65 -9.50 -5.42
CA ALA A 170 3.37 -8.96 -5.87
C ALA A 170 3.61 -8.00 -7.03
N THR A 171 2.83 -8.15 -8.08
CA THR A 171 2.85 -7.27 -9.27
C THR A 171 1.46 -6.78 -9.56
N SER A 172 1.32 -5.52 -9.97
CA SER A 172 0.05 -4.94 -10.38
C SER A 172 -0.01 -4.74 -11.89
N GLN A 173 -1.17 -5.01 -12.47
CA GLN A 173 -1.53 -4.64 -13.83
C GLN A 173 -2.65 -3.61 -13.73
N LEU A 174 -2.35 -2.40 -14.21
CA LEU A 174 -3.30 -1.28 -14.28
C LEU A 174 -4.04 -1.31 -15.61
N PRO A 175 -5.23 -0.65 -15.71
CA PRO A 175 -5.89 -0.40 -16.98
C PRO A 175 -5.07 0.59 -17.84
N GLU A 176 -5.39 0.70 -19.10
CA GLU A 176 -4.75 1.66 -20.01
C GLU A 176 -5.01 3.11 -19.58
N ASP A 177 -6.23 3.40 -19.11
CA ASP A 177 -6.60 4.70 -18.57
C ASP A 177 -6.45 4.70 -17.05
N THR A 178 -5.62 5.61 -16.54
CA THR A 178 -5.34 5.82 -15.12
C THR A 178 -5.61 7.27 -14.70
N GLU A 179 -6.26 8.08 -15.57
CA GLU A 179 -6.54 9.47 -15.30
C GLU A 179 -8.04 9.72 -15.16
N PHE A 180 -8.47 10.18 -13.99
CA PHE A 180 -9.84 10.62 -13.73
C PHE A 180 -10.04 12.06 -14.18
N ASN A 181 -10.96 12.29 -15.12
CA ASN A 181 -11.17 13.58 -15.75
C ASN A 181 -12.53 14.20 -15.37
N ASN A 182 -12.51 15.33 -14.65
CA ASN A 182 -13.70 16.12 -14.41
C ASN A 182 -13.69 17.38 -15.25
N VAL A 183 -14.88 17.84 -15.60
CA VAL A 183 -15.07 19.08 -16.37
C VAL A 183 -15.95 20.04 -15.58
N VAL A 184 -15.49 21.27 -15.42
CA VAL A 184 -16.33 22.36 -14.88
C VAL A 184 -17.05 23.06 -16.03
N THR A 185 -18.36 22.96 -16.06
CA THR A 185 -19.18 23.72 -17.00
C THR A 185 -19.42 25.12 -16.45
N PRO A 186 -19.07 26.19 -17.20
CA PRO A 186 -19.42 27.55 -16.79
C PRO A 186 -20.93 27.68 -16.54
N PRO A 187 -21.38 28.48 -15.59
CA PRO A 187 -22.80 28.77 -15.44
C PRO A 187 -23.31 29.32 -16.77
N SER A 188 -24.40 28.74 -17.28
CA SER A 188 -25.07 29.25 -18.45
C SER A 188 -25.48 30.71 -18.18
N THR A 189 -24.89 31.66 -18.92
CA THR A 189 -25.40 33.03 -18.88
C THR A 189 -26.86 33.00 -19.30
N PRO A 190 -27.80 33.58 -18.49
CA PRO A 190 -29.17 33.73 -18.95
C PRO A 190 -29.20 34.40 -20.31
N PRO A 191 -30.06 34.03 -21.24
CA PRO A 191 -30.18 34.71 -22.51
C PRO A 191 -30.40 36.20 -22.19
N THR A 192 -29.49 37.04 -22.68
CA THR A 192 -29.65 38.50 -22.64
C THR A 192 -30.91 38.83 -23.41
N THR A 193 -32.02 39.12 -22.72
CA THR A 193 -33.19 39.67 -23.37
C THR A 193 -32.75 40.95 -24.06
N PRO A 194 -32.99 41.09 -25.36
CA PRO A 194 -32.66 42.34 -26.05
C PRO A 194 -33.38 43.49 -25.34
N PRO A 195 -32.77 44.67 -25.21
CA PRO A 195 -33.43 45.81 -24.58
C PRO A 195 -34.73 46.09 -25.38
N THR A 196 -35.83 46.00 -24.66
CA THR A 196 -37.14 46.38 -25.19
C THR A 196 -37.07 47.85 -25.60
N THR A 197 -37.04 48.14 -26.90
CA THR A 197 -37.13 49.50 -27.39
C THR A 197 -38.36 50.12 -26.81
N PRO A 198 -38.29 51.30 -26.15
CA PRO A 198 -39.49 51.99 -25.65
C PRO A 198 -40.48 52.26 -26.82
N PRO A 199 -41.78 52.17 -26.65
CA PRO A 199 -42.73 52.49 -27.70
C PRO A 199 -42.53 53.94 -28.17
N THR A 200 -42.47 54.13 -29.46
CA THR A 200 -42.40 55.46 -30.10
C THR A 200 -43.57 56.32 -29.63
N PRO A 201 -43.33 57.56 -29.12
CA PRO A 201 -44.45 58.42 -28.69
C PRO A 201 -45.38 58.74 -29.87
N PRO A 202 -46.69 58.87 -29.61
CA PRO A 202 -47.65 59.14 -30.67
C PRO A 202 -47.39 60.48 -31.34
N LYS A 203 -47.47 60.50 -32.65
CA LYS A 203 -47.26 61.71 -33.48
C LYS A 203 -48.29 62.79 -33.13
N PRO A 204 -47.88 64.05 -32.89
CA PRO A 204 -48.81 65.10 -32.58
C PRO A 204 -49.86 65.35 -33.67
N PRO A 205 -51.10 65.72 -33.26
CA PRO A 205 -52.15 65.99 -34.29
C PRO A 205 -51.81 67.17 -35.19
N LYS A 206 -52.19 67.03 -36.45
CA LYS A 206 -51.98 68.06 -37.47
C LYS A 206 -52.83 69.30 -37.16
N PRO A 207 -52.31 70.56 -37.28
CA PRO A 207 -53.12 71.76 -37.06
C PRO A 207 -54.26 71.79 -38.03
N LEU A 208 -55.47 72.12 -37.59
CA LEU A 208 -56.59 72.47 -38.41
C LEU A 208 -56.38 73.92 -38.95
N LEU A 209 -56.51 74.09 -40.25
CA LEU A 209 -56.65 75.40 -40.94
C LEU A 209 -58.08 75.89 -40.79
#